data_3bb3a2332a1fe1cedf4e41945a165fa3
#
_entry.id   3bb3a2332a1fe1cedf4e41945a165fa3
#
_cell.length_a   1.000
_cell.length_b   1.000
_cell.length_c   1.000
_cell.angle_alpha   90.00
_cell.angle_beta   90.00
_cell.angle_gamma   90.00
#
_symmetry.space_group_name_H-M   'P 1'
#
loop_
_entity.id
_entity.type
_entity.pdbx_description
1 polymer ?
#
loop_
_entity_poly.entity_id
_entity_poly.type
_entity_poly.pdbx_seq_one_letter_code
_entity_poly.pdbx_strand_id
1 'polypeptide(L)'
;TGIRYELANGSARYKYWENNQVTKSPWEAARDSFEIESSALANALSSIEQKSFEKAVKLLAGAERIGASGCGHSGIACMHFAHLMCCIELSGRFISPAEAVHGASGFLKEGDVIVLASRGGQTSELLPIMEICKAKKVHIIAITENMESSLARGSQVVLKMRVDREADKFDSQGTTSFVVLSAIFDALQAALIEETDFRNEQFAKIHPAGAVGKKLNS
;
A
#
# COMPACT_ATOMS: atom_id res chain seq x y z
N THR A 1 28.80 8.16 -4.04
CA THR A 1 28.25 7.16 -4.98
C THR A 1 28.22 7.74 -6.38
N GLY A 2 29.15 7.35 -7.25
CA GLY A 2 29.23 7.80 -8.63
C GLY A 2 29.23 6.60 -9.57
N ILE A 3 28.33 6.61 -10.56
CA ILE A 3 28.41 5.72 -11.71
C ILE A 3 29.39 6.36 -12.69
N ARG A 4 30.52 5.71 -13.00
CA ARG A 4 31.36 6.10 -14.13
C ARG A 4 31.06 5.18 -15.31
N TYR A 5 30.85 5.80 -16.46
CA TYR A 5 30.80 5.10 -17.74
C TYR A 5 32.23 4.99 -18.30
N GLU A 6 32.69 3.79 -18.54
CA GLU A 6 33.91 3.56 -19.33
C GLU A 6 33.50 2.87 -20.64
N LEU A 7 33.91 3.45 -21.76
CA LEU A 7 33.85 2.83 -23.07
C LEU A 7 35.15 2.04 -23.31
N ALA A 8 35.08 0.72 -23.23
CA ALA A 8 36.19 -0.14 -23.64
C ALA A 8 35.72 -1.01 -24.80
N ASN A 9 36.41 -0.93 -25.91
CA ASN A 9 36.20 -1.75 -27.13
C ASN A 9 34.78 -1.75 -27.69
N GLY A 10 34.12 -0.57 -27.73
CA GLY A 10 32.83 -0.40 -28.37
C GLY A 10 31.62 -0.97 -27.59
N SER A 11 31.79 -1.46 -26.37
CA SER A 11 30.70 -1.87 -25.49
C SER A 11 30.71 -1.10 -24.18
N ALA A 12 29.55 -0.61 -23.73
CA ALA A 12 29.38 0.04 -22.44
C ALA A 12 29.45 -1.03 -21.33
N ARG A 13 30.38 -0.89 -20.43
CA ARG A 13 30.43 -1.71 -19.21
C ARG A 13 30.20 -0.82 -17.98
N TYR A 14 29.28 -1.24 -17.10
CA TYR A 14 29.08 -0.62 -15.81
C TYR A 14 30.10 -1.19 -14.83
N LYS A 15 31.05 -0.37 -14.34
CA LYS A 15 31.86 -0.73 -13.19
C LYS A 15 31.17 -0.19 -11.92
N TYR A 16 30.68 -1.09 -11.11
CA TYR A 16 30.35 -0.79 -9.72
C TYR A 16 31.66 -0.68 -8.92
N TRP A 17 31.79 0.37 -8.11
CA TRP A 17 32.95 0.56 -7.27
C TRP A 17 33.12 -0.60 -6.32
N GLU A 18 34.26 -1.28 -6.41
CA GLU A 18 34.78 -2.24 -5.42
C GLU A 18 35.29 -1.49 -4.17
N ASN A 19 34.35 -1.05 -3.31
CA ASN A 19 34.61 -0.94 -1.89
C ASN A 19 33.65 -1.89 -1.18
N ASN A 20 33.73 -3.15 -1.57
CA ASN A 20 33.02 -4.25 -0.91
C ASN A 20 33.82 -4.69 0.32
N GLN A 21 33.84 -3.90 1.37
CA GLN A 21 33.86 -4.53 2.68
C GLN A 21 32.45 -5.09 2.86
N VAL A 22 32.27 -6.38 2.59
CA VAL A 22 31.12 -7.15 3.03
C VAL A 22 31.19 -7.14 4.55
N THR A 23 30.52 -6.17 5.19
CA THR A 23 30.55 -5.99 6.64
C THR A 23 29.70 -7.02 7.36
N LYS A 24 28.76 -7.68 6.65
CA LYS A 24 27.85 -8.71 7.16
C LYS A 24 27.75 -9.86 6.17
N SER A 25 27.60 -11.08 6.68
CA SER A 25 27.24 -12.22 5.84
C SER A 25 25.82 -12.08 5.27
N PRO A 26 25.48 -12.77 4.17
CA PRO A 26 24.11 -12.78 3.65
C PRO A 26 23.08 -13.24 4.70
N TRP A 27 23.42 -14.17 5.57
CA TRP A 27 22.55 -14.65 6.63
C TRP A 27 22.31 -13.58 7.72
N GLU A 28 23.36 -12.88 8.13
CA GLU A 28 23.22 -11.76 9.08
C GLU A 28 22.36 -10.63 8.49
N ALA A 29 22.55 -10.32 7.21
CA ALA A 29 21.70 -9.33 6.52
C ALA A 29 20.24 -9.76 6.45
N ALA A 30 19.95 -11.04 6.20
CA ALA A 30 18.60 -11.58 6.22
C ALA A 30 17.97 -11.49 7.62
N ARG A 31 18.72 -11.90 8.66
CA ARG A 31 18.25 -11.80 10.05
C ARG A 31 17.93 -10.37 10.45
N ASP A 32 18.79 -9.41 10.12
CA ASP A 32 18.57 -8.00 10.39
C ASP A 32 17.30 -7.48 9.71
N SER A 33 17.01 -7.94 8.47
CA SER A 33 15.78 -7.59 7.76
C SER A 33 14.54 -8.02 8.56
N PHE A 34 14.51 -9.27 9.03
CA PHE A 34 13.40 -9.76 9.87
C PHE A 34 13.26 -8.98 11.19
N GLU A 35 14.38 -8.64 11.83
CA GLU A 35 14.38 -7.88 13.07
C GLU A 35 13.84 -6.45 12.86
N ILE A 36 14.26 -5.77 11.81
CA ILE A 36 13.79 -4.42 11.46
C ILE A 36 12.29 -4.43 11.14
N GLU A 37 11.86 -5.35 10.28
CA GLU A 37 10.46 -5.44 9.86
C GLU A 37 9.54 -5.86 11.01
N SER A 38 9.94 -6.81 11.85
CA SER A 38 9.19 -7.21 13.04
C SER A 38 9.03 -6.04 14.03
N SER A 39 10.10 -5.26 14.25
CA SER A 39 10.04 -4.08 15.10
C SER A 39 9.11 -3.00 14.52
N ALA A 40 9.18 -2.77 13.21
CA ALA A 40 8.31 -1.81 12.53
C ALA A 40 6.83 -2.20 12.64
N LEU A 41 6.51 -3.48 12.45
CA LEU A 41 5.15 -4.01 12.60
C LEU A 41 4.64 -3.86 14.04
N ALA A 42 5.46 -4.19 15.05
CA ALA A 42 5.09 -4.05 16.46
C ALA A 42 4.71 -2.59 16.83
N ASN A 43 5.31 -1.62 16.16
CA ASN A 43 5.10 -0.20 16.41
C ASN A 43 4.06 0.45 15.45
N ALA A 44 3.66 -0.22 14.37
CA ALA A 44 2.82 0.35 13.33
C ALA A 44 1.47 0.85 13.87
N LEU A 45 0.77 0.05 14.67
CA LEU A 45 -0.54 0.39 15.21
C LEU A 45 -0.52 1.66 16.06
N SER A 46 0.55 1.88 16.83
CA SER A 46 0.67 3.05 17.70
C SER A 46 0.79 4.38 16.94
N SER A 47 1.13 4.34 15.65
CA SER A 47 1.22 5.52 14.80
C SER A 47 -0.13 5.95 14.19
N ILE A 48 -1.13 5.06 14.22
CA ILE A 48 -2.44 5.28 13.65
C ILE A 48 -3.38 5.82 14.74
N GLU A 49 -4.02 6.95 14.49
CA GLU A 49 -5.06 7.46 15.37
C GLU A 49 -6.32 6.61 15.24
N GLN A 50 -6.81 6.09 16.37
CA GLN A 50 -7.99 5.21 16.41
C GLN A 50 -9.21 5.83 15.70
N LYS A 51 -9.52 7.11 15.97
CA LYS A 51 -10.67 7.78 15.36
C LYS A 51 -10.55 7.88 13.83
N SER A 52 -9.34 8.12 13.32
CA SER A 52 -9.07 8.15 11.89
C SER A 52 -9.24 6.77 11.27
N PHE A 53 -8.79 5.71 11.96
CA PHE A 53 -8.97 4.33 11.52
C PHE A 53 -10.45 3.93 11.46
N GLU A 54 -11.20 4.17 12.53
CA GLU A 54 -12.65 3.90 12.60
C GLU A 54 -13.44 4.66 11.53
N LYS A 55 -13.05 5.92 11.26
CA LYS A 55 -13.64 6.72 10.18
C LYS A 55 -13.32 6.13 8.81
N ALA A 56 -12.10 5.65 8.58
CA ALA A 56 -11.74 4.95 7.34
C ALA A 56 -12.58 3.70 7.13
N VAL A 57 -12.73 2.87 8.17
CA VAL A 57 -13.56 1.66 8.13
C VAL A 57 -15.00 1.99 7.76
N LYS A 58 -15.63 2.99 8.41
CA LYS A 58 -17.00 3.40 8.09
C LYS A 58 -17.18 3.91 6.66
N LEU A 59 -16.22 4.69 6.16
CA LEU A 59 -16.24 5.15 4.76
C LEU A 59 -16.14 3.98 3.79
N LEU A 60 -15.24 3.03 4.04
CA LEU A 60 -15.05 1.85 3.20
C LEU A 60 -16.27 0.92 3.23
N ALA A 61 -16.85 0.68 4.41
CA ALA A 61 -18.03 -0.17 4.56
C ALA A 61 -19.29 0.42 3.85
N GLY A 62 -19.39 1.75 3.80
CA GLY A 62 -20.51 2.44 3.15
C GLY A 62 -20.34 2.72 1.66
N ALA A 63 -19.16 2.44 1.10
CA ALA A 63 -18.88 2.75 -0.31
C ALA A 63 -19.45 1.69 -1.26
N GLU A 64 -20.04 2.13 -2.37
CA GLU A 64 -20.44 1.22 -3.45
C GLU A 64 -19.22 0.69 -4.21
N ARG A 65 -18.19 1.54 -4.37
CA ARG A 65 -16.93 1.21 -5.04
C ARG A 65 -15.75 1.73 -4.24
N ILE A 66 -14.71 0.92 -4.17
CA ILE A 66 -13.46 1.24 -3.48
C ILE A 66 -12.32 1.21 -4.50
N GLY A 67 -11.74 2.38 -4.75
CA GLY A 67 -10.51 2.50 -5.51
C GLY A 67 -9.29 2.37 -4.60
N ALA A 68 -8.18 1.90 -5.15
CA ALA A 68 -6.87 1.97 -4.51
C ALA A 68 -5.81 2.37 -5.53
N SER A 69 -4.88 3.25 -5.17
CA SER A 69 -3.82 3.68 -6.08
C SER A 69 -2.53 4.03 -5.33
N GLY A 70 -1.40 3.75 -5.97
CA GLY A 70 -0.06 3.99 -5.48
C GLY A 70 0.98 3.69 -6.57
N CYS A 71 2.22 4.13 -6.37
CA CYS A 71 3.33 3.88 -7.28
C CYS A 71 4.33 2.89 -6.69
N GLY A 72 5.02 2.10 -7.52
CA GLY A 72 6.04 1.15 -7.10
C GLY A 72 5.52 0.15 -6.07
N HIS A 73 6.25 -0.07 -4.98
CA HIS A 73 5.84 -0.98 -3.91
C HIS A 73 4.51 -0.58 -3.27
N SER A 74 4.23 0.71 -3.11
CA SER A 74 2.91 1.17 -2.63
C SER A 74 1.78 0.78 -3.60
N GLY A 75 2.04 0.79 -4.91
CA GLY A 75 1.08 0.32 -5.92
C GLY A 75 0.81 -1.18 -5.80
N ILE A 76 1.85 -1.99 -5.58
CA ILE A 76 1.71 -3.44 -5.36
C ILE A 76 0.88 -3.71 -4.10
N ALA A 77 1.14 -2.99 -3.01
CA ALA A 77 0.33 -3.09 -1.79
C ALA A 77 -1.13 -2.66 -2.04
N CYS A 78 -1.37 -1.61 -2.84
CA CYS A 78 -2.72 -1.19 -3.23
C CYS A 78 -3.44 -2.23 -4.11
N MET A 79 -2.73 -2.97 -4.96
CA MET A 79 -3.29 -4.11 -5.68
C MET A 79 -3.71 -5.23 -4.72
N HIS A 80 -2.88 -5.53 -3.72
CA HIS A 80 -3.23 -6.46 -2.66
C HIS A 80 -4.48 -5.99 -1.90
N PHE A 81 -4.54 -4.72 -1.48
CA PHE A 81 -5.72 -4.18 -0.80
C PHE A 81 -7.00 -4.30 -1.63
N ALA A 82 -6.95 -3.97 -2.92
CA ALA A 82 -8.11 -4.14 -3.80
C ALA A 82 -8.59 -5.60 -3.85
N HIS A 83 -7.65 -6.56 -3.86
CA HIS A 83 -7.98 -7.98 -3.77
C HIS A 83 -8.59 -8.36 -2.42
N LEU A 84 -8.03 -7.85 -1.30
CA LEU A 84 -8.60 -8.06 0.04
C LEU A 84 -10.06 -7.60 0.12
N MET A 85 -10.41 -6.46 -0.50
CA MET A 85 -11.80 -5.99 -0.56
C MET A 85 -12.69 -6.95 -1.32
N CYS A 86 -12.25 -7.46 -2.46
CA CYS A 86 -13.00 -8.48 -3.20
C CYS A 86 -13.21 -9.76 -2.38
N CYS A 87 -12.23 -10.17 -1.56
CA CYS A 87 -12.33 -11.36 -0.70
C CYS A 87 -13.45 -11.25 0.36
N ILE A 88 -13.91 -10.05 0.67
CA ILE A 88 -15.02 -9.78 1.60
C ILE A 88 -16.24 -9.18 0.89
N GLU A 89 -16.38 -9.44 -0.40
CA GLU A 89 -17.49 -9.00 -1.26
C GLU A 89 -17.70 -7.47 -1.34
N LEU A 90 -16.64 -6.68 -1.03
CA LEU A 90 -16.62 -5.26 -1.31
C LEU A 90 -16.03 -5.00 -2.71
N SER A 91 -16.58 -4.04 -3.45
CA SER A 91 -16.19 -3.73 -4.84
C SER A 91 -14.84 -3.02 -4.92
N GLY A 92 -13.74 -3.71 -4.64
CA GLY A 92 -12.37 -3.21 -4.67
C GLY A 92 -11.75 -3.22 -6.06
N ARG A 93 -11.05 -2.13 -6.45
CA ARG A 93 -10.30 -2.06 -7.71
C ARG A 93 -9.02 -1.24 -7.55
N PHE A 94 -7.90 -1.82 -8.00
CA PHE A 94 -6.68 -1.04 -8.20
C PHE A 94 -6.82 -0.16 -9.45
N ILE A 95 -6.48 1.12 -9.31
CA ILE A 95 -6.46 2.09 -10.41
C ILE A 95 -5.01 2.52 -10.59
N SER A 96 -4.40 2.10 -11.71
CA SER A 96 -3.05 2.52 -12.06
C SER A 96 -2.99 4.04 -12.17
N PRO A 97 -1.99 4.71 -11.56
CA PRO A 97 -1.83 6.16 -11.68
C PRO A 97 -1.77 6.65 -13.13
N ALA A 98 -1.11 5.91 -14.02
CA ALA A 98 -1.04 6.24 -15.43
C ALA A 98 -2.42 6.19 -16.11
N GLU A 99 -3.23 5.17 -15.80
CA GLU A 99 -4.56 5.01 -16.40
C GLU A 99 -5.61 5.91 -15.73
N ALA A 100 -5.40 6.31 -14.50
CA ALA A 100 -6.34 7.15 -13.75
C ALA A 100 -6.67 8.45 -14.47
N VAL A 101 -5.65 9.11 -15.01
CA VAL A 101 -5.75 10.38 -15.74
C VAL A 101 -6.18 10.21 -17.21
N HIS A 102 -6.25 8.97 -17.68
CA HIS A 102 -6.71 8.59 -19.02
C HIS A 102 -8.09 7.90 -19.01
N GLY A 103 -8.90 8.18 -17.98
CA GLY A 103 -10.30 7.75 -17.92
C GLY A 103 -10.61 6.64 -16.91
N ALA A 104 -9.62 5.92 -16.35
CA ALA A 104 -9.88 4.85 -15.39
C ALA A 104 -10.52 5.35 -14.09
N SER A 105 -10.32 6.63 -13.71
CA SER A 105 -11.04 7.29 -12.61
C SER A 105 -12.55 7.39 -12.83
N GLY A 106 -13.04 7.10 -14.05
CA GLY A 106 -14.47 6.95 -14.36
C GLY A 106 -15.16 5.83 -13.58
N PHE A 107 -14.40 4.86 -13.07
CA PHE A 107 -14.90 3.80 -12.19
C PHE A 107 -15.59 4.36 -10.94
N LEU A 108 -15.01 5.38 -10.33
CA LEU A 108 -15.51 6.00 -9.11
C LEU A 108 -16.65 6.99 -9.39
N LYS A 109 -17.61 7.04 -8.49
CA LYS A 109 -18.76 7.96 -8.49
C LYS A 109 -18.79 8.80 -7.22
N GLU A 110 -19.69 9.80 -7.16
CA GLU A 110 -19.95 10.56 -5.94
C GLU A 110 -20.30 9.64 -4.78
N GLY A 111 -19.64 9.81 -3.63
CA GLY A 111 -19.83 9.00 -2.42
C GLY A 111 -18.94 7.74 -2.34
N ASP A 112 -18.31 7.33 -3.45
CA ASP A 112 -17.33 6.25 -3.42
C ASP A 112 -16.05 6.64 -2.65
N VAL A 113 -15.18 5.68 -2.41
CA VAL A 113 -13.91 5.87 -1.68
C VAL A 113 -12.72 5.51 -2.55
N ILE A 114 -11.64 6.28 -2.43
CA ILE A 114 -10.32 5.89 -2.93
C ILE A 114 -9.30 5.90 -1.81
N VAL A 115 -8.48 4.86 -1.73
CA VAL A 115 -7.29 4.80 -0.88
C VAL A 115 -6.07 5.16 -1.72
N LEU A 116 -5.34 6.21 -1.32
CA LEU A 116 -4.11 6.65 -1.96
C LEU A 116 -2.93 6.43 -1.02
N ALA A 117 -1.96 5.62 -1.44
CA ALA A 117 -0.81 5.27 -0.62
C ALA A 117 0.49 5.85 -1.19
N SER A 118 1.19 6.65 -0.39
CA SER A 118 2.50 7.19 -0.68
C SER A 118 3.23 7.52 0.62
N ARG A 119 4.40 6.89 0.87
CA ARG A 119 5.17 7.12 2.09
C ARG A 119 5.45 8.62 2.30
N GLY A 120 6.01 9.30 1.31
CA GLY A 120 6.29 10.74 1.38
C GLY A 120 5.08 11.65 1.14
N GLY A 121 3.98 11.13 0.60
CA GLY A 121 2.74 11.86 0.33
C GLY A 121 2.85 12.96 -0.73
N GLN A 122 3.92 12.96 -1.56
CA GLN A 122 4.21 13.96 -2.59
C GLN A 122 4.40 13.33 -3.99
N THR A 123 3.95 12.08 -4.18
CA THR A 123 4.07 11.37 -5.45
C THR A 123 3.28 12.11 -6.53
N SER A 124 3.99 12.65 -7.53
CA SER A 124 3.43 13.51 -8.58
C SER A 124 2.28 12.87 -9.35
N GLU A 125 2.33 11.55 -9.54
CA GLU A 125 1.34 10.77 -10.26
C GLU A 125 0.01 10.62 -9.50
N LEU A 126 0.03 10.77 -8.17
CA LEU A 126 -1.18 10.67 -7.35
C LEU A 126 -1.92 12.01 -7.19
N LEU A 127 -1.24 13.14 -7.33
CA LEU A 127 -1.85 14.46 -7.14
C LEU A 127 -2.98 14.75 -8.15
N PRO A 128 -2.85 14.43 -9.44
CA PRO A 128 -3.96 14.60 -10.38
C PRO A 128 -5.16 13.70 -10.06
N ILE A 129 -4.93 12.48 -9.53
CA ILE A 129 -6.00 11.58 -9.09
C ILE A 129 -6.80 12.21 -7.95
N MET A 130 -6.09 12.82 -7.00
CA MET A 130 -6.71 13.51 -5.88
C MET A 130 -7.62 14.66 -6.35
N GLU A 131 -7.19 15.45 -7.33
CA GLU A 131 -8.01 16.53 -7.88
C GLU A 131 -9.25 16.00 -8.64
N ILE A 132 -9.10 14.92 -9.41
CA ILE A 132 -10.24 14.24 -10.06
C ILE A 132 -11.23 13.75 -9.00
N CYS A 133 -10.75 13.12 -7.91
CA CYS A 133 -11.60 12.61 -6.85
C CYS A 133 -12.35 13.73 -6.10
N LYS A 134 -11.69 14.86 -5.83
CA LYS A 134 -12.34 16.04 -5.25
C LYS A 134 -13.45 16.57 -6.16
N ALA A 135 -13.17 16.73 -7.45
CA ALA A 135 -14.17 17.20 -8.43
C ALA A 135 -15.38 16.26 -8.55
N LYS A 136 -15.16 14.96 -8.36
CA LYS A 136 -16.20 13.91 -8.39
C LYS A 136 -16.86 13.67 -7.03
N LYS A 137 -16.44 14.36 -5.96
CA LYS A 137 -16.89 14.16 -4.57
C LYS A 137 -16.68 12.72 -4.09
N VAL A 138 -15.59 12.10 -4.50
CA VAL A 138 -15.11 10.81 -4.00
C VAL A 138 -14.35 11.05 -2.71
N HIS A 139 -14.58 10.24 -1.69
CA HIS A 139 -13.84 10.31 -0.43
C HIS A 139 -12.42 9.80 -0.60
N ILE A 140 -11.45 10.54 -0.08
CA ILE A 140 -10.04 10.18 -0.16
C ILE A 140 -9.54 9.77 1.22
N ILE A 141 -9.01 8.55 1.32
CA ILE A 141 -8.25 8.06 2.46
C ILE A 141 -6.78 8.04 2.04
N ALA A 142 -5.93 8.80 2.73
CA ALA A 142 -4.49 8.78 2.51
C ALA A 142 -3.80 7.82 3.48
N ILE A 143 -2.80 7.09 3.00
CA ILE A 143 -1.84 6.39 3.87
C ILE A 143 -0.46 6.98 3.58
N THR A 144 0.11 7.67 4.57
CA THR A 144 1.38 8.39 4.42
C THR A 144 2.08 8.56 5.77
N GLU A 145 3.39 8.72 5.73
CA GLU A 145 4.20 9.09 6.90
C GLU A 145 4.20 10.61 7.14
N ASN A 146 4.10 11.39 6.05
CA ASN A 146 4.19 12.85 6.09
C ASN A 146 2.82 13.51 6.17
N MET A 147 2.44 13.92 7.38
CA MET A 147 1.16 14.59 7.67
C MET A 147 1.06 15.99 7.03
N GLU A 148 2.20 16.60 6.68
CA GLU A 148 2.25 17.90 6.01
C GLU A 148 2.28 17.80 4.47
N SER A 149 2.17 16.59 3.94
CA SER A 149 2.16 16.35 2.50
C SER A 149 0.89 16.86 1.82
N SER A 150 0.96 17.06 0.50
CA SER A 150 -0.20 17.41 -0.32
C SER A 150 -1.28 16.33 -0.24
N LEU A 151 -0.86 15.07 -0.21
CA LEU A 151 -1.77 13.95 -0.07
C LEU A 151 -2.52 13.97 1.27
N ALA A 152 -1.81 14.17 2.39
CA ALA A 152 -2.43 14.24 3.72
C ALA A 152 -3.41 15.41 3.82
N ARG A 153 -2.98 16.62 3.45
CA ARG A 153 -3.84 17.81 3.51
C ARG A 153 -5.04 17.79 2.58
N GLY A 154 -4.95 17.01 1.49
CA GLY A 154 -6.01 16.90 0.50
C GLY A 154 -7.02 15.77 0.76
N SER A 155 -6.87 15.00 1.84
CA SER A 155 -7.67 13.81 2.14
C SER A 155 -8.62 14.03 3.31
N GLN A 156 -9.77 13.35 3.30
CA GLN A 156 -10.76 13.39 4.39
C GLN A 156 -10.32 12.58 5.61
N VAL A 157 -9.52 11.55 5.38
CA VAL A 157 -8.96 10.70 6.42
C VAL A 157 -7.49 10.43 6.09
N VAL A 158 -6.64 10.47 7.11
CA VAL A 158 -5.24 10.08 6.98
C VAL A 158 -4.93 8.98 7.98
N LEU A 159 -4.46 7.85 7.48
CA LEU A 159 -3.87 6.79 8.29
C LEU A 159 -2.36 7.00 8.27
N LYS A 160 -1.82 7.48 9.38
CA LYS A 160 -0.39 7.75 9.51
C LYS A 160 0.35 6.43 9.61
N MET A 161 1.21 6.13 8.64
CA MET A 161 2.20 5.06 8.77
C MET A 161 3.50 5.61 9.37
N ARG A 162 4.29 4.74 10.00
CA ARG A 162 5.62 5.09 10.49
C ARG A 162 6.59 3.98 10.14
N VAL A 163 7.70 4.36 9.53
CA VAL A 163 8.80 3.47 9.17
C VAL A 163 10.11 4.16 9.52
N ASP A 164 10.79 3.68 10.54
CA ASP A 164 12.03 4.30 11.01
C ASP A 164 13.17 4.09 9.98
N ARG A 165 13.19 2.92 9.31
CA ARG A 165 14.11 2.62 8.22
C ARG A 165 13.63 1.44 7.36
N GLU A 166 14.13 1.38 6.12
CA GLU A 166 13.99 0.20 5.27
C GLU A 166 14.98 -0.91 5.70
N ALA A 167 14.65 -2.16 5.36
CA ALA A 167 15.43 -3.32 5.82
C ALA A 167 16.76 -3.51 5.08
N ASP A 168 16.94 -2.87 3.92
CA ASP A 168 18.16 -2.98 3.16
C ASP A 168 19.30 -2.10 3.73
N LYS A 169 20.55 -2.44 3.39
CA LYS A 169 21.73 -1.73 3.88
C LYS A 169 21.83 -0.26 3.46
N PHE A 170 21.08 0.14 2.44
CA PHE A 170 21.09 1.50 1.90
C PHE A 170 19.92 2.34 2.38
N ASP A 171 18.96 1.74 3.11
CA ASP A 171 17.75 2.40 3.56
C ASP A 171 16.95 3.06 2.41
N SER A 172 16.84 2.34 1.30
CA SER A 172 16.28 2.92 0.06
C SER A 172 15.30 2.04 -0.70
N GLN A 173 15.31 0.74 -0.47
CA GLN A 173 14.36 -0.18 -1.10
C GLN A 173 13.07 -0.20 -0.29
N GLY A 174 11.92 -0.12 -0.93
CA GLY A 174 10.64 -0.11 -0.24
C GLY A 174 10.25 -1.47 0.38
N THR A 175 11.03 -1.96 1.33
CA THR A 175 10.87 -3.25 2.03
C THR A 175 9.99 -3.10 3.27
N THR A 176 10.51 -2.52 4.34
CA THR A 176 9.78 -2.30 5.60
C THR A 176 8.51 -1.46 5.40
N SER A 177 8.59 -0.41 4.57
CA SER A 177 7.41 0.41 4.23
C SER A 177 6.32 -0.39 3.51
N PHE A 178 6.68 -1.35 2.66
CA PHE A 178 5.73 -2.25 2.01
C PHE A 178 5.05 -3.17 3.02
N VAL A 179 5.83 -3.76 3.95
CA VAL A 179 5.31 -4.66 4.99
C VAL A 179 4.36 -3.93 5.92
N VAL A 180 4.74 -2.73 6.39
CA VAL A 180 3.87 -1.90 7.26
C VAL A 180 2.60 -1.48 6.53
N LEU A 181 2.68 -1.05 5.27
CA LEU A 181 1.52 -0.67 4.47
C LEU A 181 0.58 -1.87 4.26
N SER A 182 1.13 -3.05 3.96
CA SER A 182 0.34 -4.29 3.81
C SER A 182 -0.37 -4.65 5.12
N ALA A 183 0.30 -4.54 6.26
CA ALA A 183 -0.31 -4.80 7.56
C ALA A 183 -1.46 -3.81 7.90
N ILE A 184 -1.35 -2.55 7.48
CA ILE A 184 -2.45 -1.57 7.60
C ILE A 184 -3.66 -2.02 6.76
N PHE A 185 -3.43 -2.52 5.55
CA PHE A 185 -4.49 -3.05 4.69
C PHE A 185 -5.14 -4.31 5.26
N ASP A 186 -4.34 -5.22 5.82
CA ASP A 186 -4.86 -6.42 6.49
C ASP A 186 -5.70 -6.04 7.72
N ALA A 187 -5.27 -5.03 8.49
CA ALA A 187 -6.02 -4.51 9.62
C ALA A 187 -7.36 -3.87 9.20
N LEU A 188 -7.38 -3.14 8.08
CA LEU A 188 -8.62 -2.60 7.50
C LEU A 188 -9.56 -3.73 7.07
N GLN A 189 -9.06 -4.78 6.42
CA GLN A 189 -9.89 -5.94 6.07
C GLN A 189 -10.48 -6.61 7.31
N ALA A 190 -9.65 -6.88 8.33
CA ALA A 190 -10.12 -7.48 9.57
C ALA A 190 -11.23 -6.65 10.24
N ALA A 191 -11.06 -5.33 10.29
CA ALA A 191 -12.07 -4.43 10.84
C ALA A 191 -13.34 -4.35 9.98
N LEU A 192 -13.21 -4.42 8.64
CA LEU A 192 -14.35 -4.44 7.73
C LEU A 192 -15.17 -5.72 7.84
N ILE A 193 -14.55 -6.86 8.08
CA ILE A 193 -15.25 -8.14 8.34
C ILE A 193 -16.17 -7.97 9.55
N GLU A 194 -15.70 -7.35 10.63
CA GLU A 194 -16.51 -7.07 11.83
C GLU A 194 -17.60 -6.01 11.54
N GLU A 195 -17.25 -4.92 10.85
CA GLU A 195 -18.18 -3.81 10.58
C GLU A 195 -19.33 -4.21 9.64
N THR A 196 -19.09 -5.14 8.69
CA THR A 196 -20.08 -5.59 7.69
C THR A 196 -20.77 -6.90 8.04
N ASP A 197 -20.46 -7.52 9.18
CA ASP A 197 -20.92 -8.88 9.55
C ASP A 197 -20.65 -9.91 8.43
N PHE A 198 -19.48 -9.76 7.73
CA PHE A 198 -19.10 -10.69 6.67
C PHE A 198 -18.78 -12.07 7.25
N ARG A 199 -19.33 -13.12 6.63
CA ARG A 199 -19.26 -14.48 7.16
C ARG A 199 -18.46 -15.40 6.26
N ASN A 200 -17.90 -16.41 6.89
CA ASN A 200 -17.05 -17.41 6.22
C ASN A 200 -17.79 -18.20 5.13
N GLU A 201 -19.11 -18.37 5.27
CA GLU A 201 -19.97 -19.01 4.28
C GLU A 201 -20.09 -18.19 2.98
N GLN A 202 -19.93 -16.87 3.06
CA GLN A 202 -19.86 -16.00 1.88
C GLN A 202 -18.53 -16.20 1.17
N PHE A 203 -17.43 -16.23 1.95
CA PHE A 203 -16.10 -16.50 1.39
C PHE A 203 -16.02 -17.88 0.72
N ALA A 204 -16.62 -18.90 1.31
CA ALA A 204 -16.67 -20.25 0.74
C ALA A 204 -17.23 -20.28 -0.69
N LYS A 205 -18.24 -19.44 -0.99
CA LYS A 205 -18.86 -19.36 -2.32
C LYS A 205 -17.93 -18.78 -3.37
N ILE A 206 -17.13 -17.77 -3.00
CA ILE A 206 -16.24 -17.07 -3.93
C ILE A 206 -14.82 -17.63 -3.96
N HIS A 207 -14.49 -18.54 -3.03
CA HIS A 207 -13.19 -19.20 -2.93
C HIS A 207 -13.31 -20.74 -2.98
N PRO A 208 -13.78 -21.33 -4.10
CA PRO A 208 -14.01 -22.79 -4.17
C PRO A 208 -12.72 -23.59 -4.33
N ALA A 209 -11.61 -22.96 -4.74
CA ALA A 209 -10.36 -23.64 -5.09
C ALA A 209 -9.35 -23.70 -3.94
N GLY A 210 -8.35 -24.59 -4.10
CA GLY A 210 -7.23 -24.71 -3.16
C GLY A 210 -7.60 -25.38 -1.83
N ALA A 211 -6.63 -25.43 -0.91
CA ALA A 211 -6.80 -26.06 0.41
C ALA A 211 -7.84 -25.35 1.27
N VAL A 212 -7.87 -24.03 1.22
CA VAL A 212 -8.84 -23.20 1.95
C VAL A 212 -10.26 -23.47 1.45
N GLY A 213 -10.47 -23.43 0.12
CA GLY A 213 -11.78 -23.69 -0.47
C GLY A 213 -12.31 -25.11 -0.13
N LYS A 214 -11.44 -26.12 -0.16
CA LYS A 214 -11.80 -27.48 0.28
C LYS A 214 -12.23 -27.53 1.75
N LYS A 215 -11.49 -26.83 2.64
CA LYS A 215 -11.80 -26.77 4.08
C LYS A 215 -13.14 -26.07 4.36
N LEU A 216 -13.45 -25.00 3.59
CA LEU A 216 -14.66 -24.22 3.79
C LEU A 216 -15.92 -24.87 3.23
N ASN A 217 -15.77 -25.76 2.24
CA ASN A 217 -16.88 -26.44 1.55
C ASN A 217 -17.02 -27.92 1.95
N SER A 218 -16.24 -28.40 2.94
CA SER A 218 -16.36 -29.72 3.56
C SER A 218 -17.21 -29.66 4.82
#